data_b0abfc5a60ea622d9ed54066fcbd6644
#
_entry.id   b0abfc5a60ea622d9ed54066fcbd6644
#
_cell.length_a   1.000
_cell.length_b   1.000
_cell.length_c   1.000
_cell.angle_alpha   90.00
_cell.angle_beta   90.00
_cell.angle_gamma   90.00
#
_symmetry.space_group_name_H-M   'P 1'
#
loop_
_entity.id
_entity.type
_entity.pdbx_description
1 polymer ?
#
loop_
_entity_poly.entity_id
_entity_poly.type
_entity_poly.pdbx_seq_one_letter_code
_entity_poly.pdbx_strand_id
1 'polypeptide(L)'
;RDLVRSRGLGDVYKRQDNEFAVLAVNSTTSDQTTSYPATIRGTQDIEVRPQVSGFIVKLCVDEGATVRKGQALFQIDPTQYAAAVGQAKAAVEMAKANVATLTLTEKNKKALFDQKIISDFEYQTAVNQLMSAKASLAQAEASLVSANQNLSFCTVTSPSNGVVGTFPYRIGSLVSPSVSQPLTTVSEINDVYVYFSMTEKELLRLTRAGGTLKEQLEKMPAVRLQLSDGTTYQSEGKIDA
;
A
#
# COMPACT_ATOMS: atom_id res chain seq x y z
N ARG A 1 32.13 81.84 -82.72
CA ARG A 1 33.42 81.74 -82.09
C ARG A 1 33.25 81.43 -80.66
N ASP A 2 33.67 80.38 -80.39
CA ASP A 2 33.96 79.75 -79.15
C ASP A 2 33.13 78.52 -78.87
N LEU A 3 33.77 77.45 -79.09
CA LEU A 3 33.39 76.10 -78.83
C LEU A 3 33.26 75.90 -77.32
N VAL A 4 32.09 75.67 -76.84
CA VAL A 4 31.89 75.15 -75.49
C VAL A 4 31.86 73.64 -75.56
N ARG A 5 32.88 73.03 -75.10
CA ARG A 5 33.05 71.60 -74.94
C ARG A 5 32.01 71.04 -73.90
N SER A 6 31.09 70.24 -74.31
CA SER A 6 30.26 69.46 -73.44
C SER A 6 31.09 68.41 -72.72
N ARG A 7 31.28 68.62 -71.43
CA ARG A 7 31.78 67.54 -70.52
C ARG A 7 30.73 66.55 -70.29
N GLY A 8 30.99 65.35 -70.78
CA GLY A 8 30.10 64.19 -70.53
C GLY A 8 29.95 63.86 -69.08
N LEU A 9 28.74 63.77 -68.65
CA LEU A 9 28.30 63.17 -67.38
C LEU A 9 28.31 61.65 -67.53
N GLY A 10 29.52 61.11 -67.62
CA GLY A 10 29.64 59.65 -67.63
C GLY A 10 30.64 59.19 -66.59
N ASP A 11 30.25 59.14 -65.32
CA ASP A 11 30.93 58.35 -64.30
C ASP A 11 30.40 58.63 -62.91
N VAL A 12 29.09 58.51 -62.73
CA VAL A 12 28.47 58.65 -61.40
C VAL A 12 27.73 57.43 -60.95
N TYR A 13 27.77 56.35 -61.68
CA TYR A 13 27.20 55.06 -61.18
C TYR A 13 28.32 54.09 -60.80
N LYS A 14 28.99 54.36 -59.67
CA LYS A 14 29.70 53.35 -58.97
C LYS A 14 28.65 52.38 -58.51
N ARG A 15 28.58 51.20 -59.10
CA ARG A 15 27.85 50.06 -58.49
C ARG A 15 28.37 49.83 -57.10
N GLN A 16 27.65 50.22 -56.10
CA GLN A 16 27.87 49.71 -54.77
C GLN A 16 27.48 48.22 -54.77
N ASP A 17 28.46 47.39 -54.81
CA ASP A 17 28.24 45.98 -54.49
C ASP A 17 27.89 45.93 -52.97
N ASN A 18 26.59 45.89 -52.65
CA ASN A 18 26.14 45.70 -51.30
C ASN A 18 26.39 44.22 -50.95
N GLU A 19 27.54 43.93 -50.41
CA GLU A 19 27.82 42.65 -49.78
C GLU A 19 27.01 42.60 -48.48
N PHE A 20 25.94 41.83 -48.48
CA PHE A 20 25.19 41.50 -47.28
C PHE A 20 25.79 40.23 -46.69
N ALA A 21 26.15 40.30 -45.39
CA ALA A 21 26.54 39.12 -44.64
C ALA A 21 25.31 38.20 -44.53
N VAL A 22 25.34 37.07 -45.22
CA VAL A 22 24.31 36.03 -45.08
C VAL A 22 24.73 35.08 -43.98
N LEU A 23 23.88 35.02 -42.94
CA LEU A 23 23.99 33.99 -41.92
C LEU A 23 23.25 32.74 -42.38
N ALA A 24 23.99 31.65 -42.55
CA ALA A 24 23.35 30.35 -42.80
C ALA A 24 22.64 29.92 -41.54
N VAL A 25 21.30 29.92 -41.56
CA VAL A 25 20.48 29.40 -40.46
C VAL A 25 20.36 27.90 -40.66
N ASN A 26 21.07 27.13 -39.86
CA ASN A 26 20.89 25.71 -39.79
C ASN A 26 19.69 25.42 -38.86
N SER A 27 18.80 24.53 -39.27
CA SER A 27 17.73 24.04 -38.38
C SER A 27 18.37 23.24 -37.25
N THR A 28 18.32 23.77 -36.04
CA THR A 28 18.72 23.04 -34.84
C THR A 28 17.48 22.58 -34.12
N THR A 29 17.41 21.30 -33.85
CA THR A 29 16.35 20.74 -33.02
C THR A 29 16.60 21.19 -31.57
N SER A 30 15.74 21.99 -31.02
CA SER A 30 15.77 22.39 -29.62
C SER A 30 14.69 21.64 -28.85
N ASP A 31 15.08 20.89 -27.86
CA ASP A 31 14.14 20.26 -26.92
C ASP A 31 13.56 21.37 -26.04
N GLN A 32 12.26 21.60 -26.18
CA GLN A 32 11.56 22.55 -25.32
C GLN A 32 11.10 21.82 -24.06
N THR A 33 11.77 22.10 -22.95
CA THR A 33 11.41 21.55 -21.64
C THR A 33 10.46 22.49 -20.92
N THR A 34 9.33 22.00 -20.46
CA THR A 34 8.37 22.74 -19.63
C THR A 34 8.44 22.18 -18.21
N SER A 35 8.64 23.03 -17.21
CA SER A 35 8.70 22.63 -15.81
C SER A 35 7.39 22.94 -15.10
N TYR A 36 6.89 22.01 -14.31
CA TYR A 36 5.70 22.15 -13.50
C TYR A 36 6.03 21.99 -12.02
N PRO A 37 5.47 22.83 -11.14
CA PRO A 37 5.60 22.62 -9.71
C PRO A 37 4.89 21.31 -9.33
N ALA A 38 5.59 20.46 -8.60
CA ALA A 38 5.08 19.14 -8.24
C ALA A 38 5.27 18.87 -6.74
N THR A 39 4.36 18.04 -6.20
CA THR A 39 4.42 17.54 -4.83
C THR A 39 4.64 16.04 -4.87
N ILE A 40 5.66 15.56 -4.16
CA ILE A 40 5.95 14.13 -4.02
C ILE A 40 5.15 13.60 -2.83
N ARG A 41 4.45 12.49 -3.03
CA ARG A 41 3.80 11.72 -1.95
C ARG A 41 4.16 10.25 -2.09
N GLY A 42 4.31 9.55 -0.96
CA GLY A 42 4.41 8.09 -0.95
C GLY A 42 3.14 7.48 -1.58
N THR A 43 3.27 6.31 -2.12
CA THR A 43 2.16 5.58 -2.78
C THR A 43 1.05 5.31 -1.79
N GLN A 44 1.41 5.03 -0.53
CA GLN A 44 0.44 4.72 0.51
C GLN A 44 1.00 5.06 1.91
N ASP A 45 0.24 5.83 2.67
CA ASP A 45 0.47 6.05 4.09
C ASP A 45 -0.55 5.22 4.87
N ILE A 46 -0.11 4.13 5.50
CA ILE A 46 -0.98 3.21 6.22
C ILE A 46 -0.87 3.47 7.72
N GLU A 47 -1.99 3.83 8.32
CA GLU A 47 -2.08 3.97 9.77
C GLU A 47 -2.07 2.60 10.45
N VAL A 48 -1.14 2.40 11.36
CA VAL A 48 -1.04 1.19 12.19
C VAL A 48 -1.79 1.44 13.49
N ARG A 49 -2.91 0.73 13.67
CA ARG A 49 -3.76 0.81 14.86
C ARG A 49 -3.75 -0.52 15.63
N PRO A 50 -3.83 -0.49 16.97
CA PRO A 50 -3.92 -1.72 17.74
C PRO A 50 -5.30 -2.37 17.53
N GLN A 51 -5.35 -3.69 17.50
CA GLN A 51 -6.60 -4.46 17.40
C GLN A 51 -7.09 -4.98 18.76
N VAL A 52 -6.24 -4.90 19.77
CA VAL A 52 -6.52 -5.32 21.15
C VAL A 52 -6.11 -4.20 22.12
N SER A 53 -6.69 -4.24 23.32
CA SER A 53 -6.39 -3.28 24.37
C SER A 53 -5.28 -3.82 25.30
N GLY A 54 -4.37 -2.97 25.72
CA GLY A 54 -3.31 -3.33 26.67
C GLY A 54 -2.22 -2.28 26.72
N PHE A 55 -1.24 -2.53 27.59
CA PHE A 55 -0.07 -1.65 27.71
C PHE A 55 1.00 -2.03 26.68
N ILE A 56 1.66 -1.03 26.09
CA ILE A 56 2.85 -1.27 25.28
C ILE A 56 4.00 -1.68 26.18
N VAL A 57 4.52 -2.89 25.99
CA VAL A 57 5.64 -3.42 26.79
C VAL A 57 6.98 -3.31 26.07
N LYS A 58 6.96 -3.24 24.73
CA LYS A 58 8.18 -3.15 23.93
C LYS A 58 7.92 -2.43 22.61
N LEU A 59 8.89 -1.59 22.20
CA LEU A 59 9.06 -1.08 20.85
C LEU A 59 10.09 -1.96 20.14
N CYS A 60 9.75 -2.52 19.00
CA CYS A 60 10.61 -3.45 18.24
C CYS A 60 11.45 -2.76 17.18
N VAL A 61 11.11 -1.51 16.84
CA VAL A 61 11.77 -0.67 15.83
C VAL A 61 11.85 0.77 16.33
N ASP A 62 12.73 1.55 15.72
CA ASP A 62 12.86 2.98 15.99
C ASP A 62 12.05 3.81 15.00
N GLU A 63 11.76 5.08 15.36
CA GLU A 63 11.13 6.06 14.46
C GLU A 63 12.03 6.30 13.24
N GLY A 64 11.45 6.33 12.06
CA GLY A 64 12.19 6.48 10.80
C GLY A 64 12.88 5.22 10.29
N ALA A 65 12.76 4.09 10.97
CA ALA A 65 13.34 2.83 10.51
C ALA A 65 12.62 2.27 9.29
N THR A 66 13.37 1.65 8.39
CA THR A 66 12.79 0.88 7.27
C THR A 66 12.35 -0.48 7.76
N VAL A 67 11.11 -0.85 7.43
CA VAL A 67 10.48 -2.11 7.85
C VAL A 67 9.93 -2.89 6.67
N ARG A 68 9.79 -4.20 6.86
CA ARG A 68 9.17 -5.10 5.91
C ARG A 68 7.75 -5.48 6.36
N LYS A 69 6.89 -5.79 5.42
CA LYS A 69 5.57 -6.35 5.71
C LYS A 69 5.66 -7.54 6.65
N GLY A 70 4.88 -7.54 7.74
CA GLY A 70 4.87 -8.57 8.77
C GLY A 70 5.94 -8.40 9.86
N GLN A 71 6.84 -7.42 9.75
CA GLN A 71 7.83 -7.14 10.80
C GLN A 71 7.15 -6.56 12.03
N ALA A 72 7.51 -7.07 13.23
CA ALA A 72 6.96 -6.57 14.48
C ALA A 72 7.40 -5.12 14.74
N LEU A 73 6.44 -4.27 15.08
CA LEU A 73 6.63 -2.86 15.41
C LEU A 73 6.48 -2.63 16.92
N PHE A 74 5.39 -3.12 17.49
CA PHE A 74 5.02 -2.94 18.89
C PHE A 74 4.64 -4.28 19.52
N GLN A 75 4.93 -4.43 20.80
CA GLN A 75 4.44 -5.53 21.60
C GLN A 75 3.52 -4.98 22.68
N ILE A 76 2.26 -5.41 22.65
CA ILE A 76 1.27 -5.17 23.72
C ILE A 76 1.36 -6.32 24.71
N ASP A 77 1.08 -6.06 25.99
CA ASP A 77 1.14 -7.08 27.06
C ASP A 77 0.25 -8.30 26.72
N PRO A 78 0.84 -9.49 26.48
CA PRO A 78 0.11 -10.67 26.06
C PRO A 78 -0.46 -11.47 27.24
N THR A 79 -0.21 -11.11 28.48
CA THR A 79 -0.43 -11.95 29.67
C THR A 79 -1.89 -12.41 29.76
N GLN A 80 -2.84 -11.51 29.68
CA GLN A 80 -4.26 -11.87 29.76
C GLN A 80 -4.74 -12.69 28.54
N TYR A 81 -4.20 -12.42 27.36
CA TYR A 81 -4.55 -13.13 26.12
C TYR A 81 -3.95 -14.54 26.10
N ALA A 82 -2.74 -14.72 26.60
CA ALA A 82 -2.12 -16.03 26.77
C ALA A 82 -2.91 -16.90 27.78
N ALA A 83 -3.39 -16.31 28.87
CA ALA A 83 -4.26 -16.99 29.82
C ALA A 83 -5.58 -17.44 29.19
N ALA A 84 -6.20 -16.58 28.37
CA ALA A 84 -7.42 -16.93 27.63
C ALA A 84 -7.21 -18.07 26.63
N VAL A 85 -6.07 -18.11 25.95
CA VAL A 85 -5.68 -19.26 25.10
C VAL A 85 -5.53 -20.54 25.94
N GLY A 86 -4.91 -20.46 27.10
CA GLY A 86 -4.80 -21.62 28.04
C GLY A 86 -6.17 -22.16 28.44
N GLN A 87 -7.11 -21.30 28.80
CA GLN A 87 -8.49 -21.68 29.14
C GLN A 87 -9.22 -22.33 27.96
N ALA A 88 -9.16 -21.71 26.77
CA ALA A 88 -9.78 -22.24 25.57
C ALA A 88 -9.20 -23.61 25.18
N LYS A 89 -7.88 -23.77 25.29
CA LYS A 89 -7.22 -25.06 25.04
C LYS A 89 -7.68 -26.16 26.01
N ALA A 90 -7.82 -25.85 27.31
CA ALA A 90 -8.34 -26.78 28.29
C ALA A 90 -9.79 -27.18 27.98
N ALA A 91 -10.65 -26.25 27.52
CA ALA A 91 -12.00 -26.51 27.10
C ALA A 91 -12.07 -27.46 25.89
N VAL A 92 -11.17 -27.29 24.91
CA VAL A 92 -11.06 -28.21 23.77
C VAL A 92 -10.69 -29.61 24.21
N GLU A 93 -9.70 -29.77 25.12
CA GLU A 93 -9.32 -31.10 25.61
C GLU A 93 -10.44 -31.76 26.38
N MET A 94 -11.21 -31.02 27.17
CA MET A 94 -12.39 -31.52 27.86
C MET A 94 -13.48 -31.99 26.89
N ALA A 95 -13.76 -31.20 25.85
CA ALA A 95 -14.70 -31.56 24.81
C ALA A 95 -14.26 -32.79 24.00
N LYS A 96 -12.97 -32.92 23.69
CA LYS A 96 -12.40 -34.12 23.04
C LYS A 96 -12.57 -35.37 23.87
N ALA A 97 -12.32 -35.31 25.19
CA ALA A 97 -12.53 -36.44 26.10
C ALA A 97 -13.99 -36.87 26.13
N ASN A 98 -14.92 -35.90 26.13
CA ASN A 98 -16.36 -36.21 26.07
C ASN A 98 -16.76 -36.87 24.74
N VAL A 99 -16.26 -36.37 23.60
CA VAL A 99 -16.48 -37.01 22.29
C VAL A 99 -15.92 -38.43 22.27
N ALA A 100 -14.74 -38.66 22.83
CA ALA A 100 -14.14 -39.99 22.89
C ALA A 100 -15.03 -40.99 23.69
N THR A 101 -15.51 -40.53 24.85
CA THR A 101 -16.42 -41.34 25.69
C THR A 101 -17.73 -41.68 24.96
N LEU A 102 -18.35 -40.67 24.32
CA LEU A 102 -19.61 -40.89 23.61
C LEU A 102 -19.44 -41.68 22.31
N THR A 103 -18.26 -41.57 21.67
CA THR A 103 -17.92 -42.42 20.51
C THR A 103 -17.85 -43.89 20.93
N LEU A 104 -17.24 -44.19 22.09
CA LEU A 104 -17.21 -45.56 22.61
C LEU A 104 -18.62 -46.05 22.98
N THR A 105 -19.43 -45.19 23.58
CA THR A 105 -20.82 -45.47 23.92
C THR A 105 -21.66 -45.78 22.68
N GLU A 106 -21.57 -44.95 21.65
CA GLU A 106 -22.27 -45.17 20.38
C GLU A 106 -21.85 -46.49 19.73
N LYS A 107 -20.54 -46.75 19.67
CA LYS A 107 -19.99 -48.01 19.12
C LYS A 107 -20.54 -49.25 19.84
N ASN A 108 -20.60 -49.23 21.18
CA ASN A 108 -21.16 -50.33 21.97
C ASN A 108 -22.67 -50.49 21.74
N LYS A 109 -23.40 -49.36 21.72
CA LYS A 109 -24.85 -49.38 21.45
C LYS A 109 -25.15 -49.89 20.04
N LYS A 110 -24.32 -49.53 19.06
CA LYS A 110 -24.42 -50.03 17.68
C LYS A 110 -24.27 -51.55 17.64
N ALA A 111 -23.30 -52.13 18.33
CA ALA A 111 -23.08 -53.57 18.38
C ALA A 111 -24.28 -54.33 18.99
N LEU A 112 -24.89 -53.75 20.04
CA LEU A 112 -26.11 -54.33 20.67
C LEU A 112 -27.34 -54.18 19.77
N PHE A 113 -27.47 -53.07 19.04
CA PHE A 113 -28.55 -52.85 18.07
C PHE A 113 -28.48 -53.85 16.91
N ASP A 114 -27.27 -54.03 16.35
CA ASP A 114 -27.02 -54.99 15.26
C ASP A 114 -27.40 -56.44 15.67
N GLN A 115 -27.25 -56.76 16.96
CA GLN A 115 -27.69 -58.04 17.55
C GLN A 115 -29.17 -58.04 17.96
N LYS A 116 -29.94 -56.95 17.70
CA LYS A 116 -31.36 -56.78 18.07
C LYS A 116 -31.64 -56.87 19.59
N ILE A 117 -30.65 -56.51 20.43
CA ILE A 117 -30.74 -56.50 21.86
C ILE A 117 -31.41 -55.22 22.41
N ILE A 118 -31.16 -54.08 21.71
CA ILE A 118 -31.69 -52.75 22.07
C ILE A 118 -32.60 -52.23 20.97
N SER A 119 -33.48 -51.26 21.35
CA SER A 119 -34.35 -50.58 20.41
C SER A 119 -33.64 -49.58 19.53
N ASP A 120 -34.22 -49.26 18.38
CA ASP A 120 -33.74 -48.18 17.51
C ASP A 120 -33.69 -46.83 18.25
N PHE A 121 -34.69 -46.55 19.08
CA PHE A 121 -34.70 -45.31 19.88
C PHE A 121 -33.47 -45.18 20.78
N GLU A 122 -33.05 -46.29 21.41
CA GLU A 122 -31.90 -46.29 22.30
C GLU A 122 -30.55 -46.06 21.55
N TYR A 123 -30.43 -46.65 20.35
CA TYR A 123 -29.29 -46.41 19.47
C TYR A 123 -29.26 -44.97 18.95
N GLN A 124 -30.39 -44.47 18.42
CA GLN A 124 -30.50 -43.11 17.93
C GLN A 124 -30.22 -42.06 19.01
N THR A 125 -30.59 -42.34 20.25
CA THR A 125 -30.25 -41.48 21.39
C THR A 125 -28.72 -41.35 21.57
N ALA A 126 -28.00 -42.48 21.49
CA ALA A 126 -26.52 -42.45 21.58
C ALA A 126 -25.88 -41.72 20.41
N VAL A 127 -26.39 -41.88 19.18
CA VAL A 127 -25.94 -41.15 17.99
C VAL A 127 -26.14 -39.64 18.17
N ASN A 128 -27.33 -39.23 18.65
CA ASN A 128 -27.62 -37.80 18.88
C ASN A 128 -26.75 -37.18 19.99
N GLN A 129 -26.46 -37.94 21.05
CA GLN A 129 -25.55 -37.52 22.12
C GLN A 129 -24.12 -37.32 21.57
N LEU A 130 -23.62 -38.22 20.75
CA LEU A 130 -22.32 -38.10 20.10
C LEU A 130 -22.31 -36.88 19.17
N MET A 131 -23.36 -36.66 18.39
CA MET A 131 -23.47 -35.51 17.49
C MET A 131 -23.48 -34.20 18.28
N SER A 132 -24.17 -34.11 19.40
CA SER A 132 -24.17 -32.97 20.30
C SER A 132 -22.76 -32.68 20.87
N ALA A 133 -22.07 -33.75 21.31
CA ALA A 133 -20.70 -33.60 21.82
C ALA A 133 -19.72 -33.15 20.76
N LYS A 134 -19.83 -33.62 19.51
CA LYS A 134 -19.04 -33.14 18.37
C LYS A 134 -19.29 -31.66 18.07
N ALA A 135 -20.56 -31.23 18.16
CA ALA A 135 -20.89 -29.81 18.01
C ALA A 135 -20.29 -28.95 19.13
N SER A 136 -20.31 -29.44 20.37
CA SER A 136 -19.64 -28.76 21.49
C SER A 136 -18.11 -28.68 21.33
N LEU A 137 -17.48 -29.72 20.77
CA LEU A 137 -16.05 -29.71 20.44
C LEU A 137 -15.75 -28.63 19.37
N ALA A 138 -16.53 -28.60 18.30
CA ALA A 138 -16.38 -27.60 17.26
C ALA A 138 -16.51 -26.16 17.80
N GLN A 139 -17.45 -25.93 18.73
CA GLN A 139 -17.58 -24.64 19.41
C GLN A 139 -16.35 -24.30 20.25
N ALA A 140 -15.80 -25.25 21.01
CA ALA A 140 -14.61 -25.05 21.81
C ALA A 140 -13.37 -24.74 20.92
N GLU A 141 -13.22 -25.45 19.79
CA GLU A 141 -12.17 -25.22 18.81
C GLU A 141 -12.28 -23.82 18.19
N ALA A 142 -13.49 -23.38 17.83
CA ALA A 142 -13.71 -22.01 17.33
C ALA A 142 -13.33 -20.96 18.37
N SER A 143 -13.64 -21.19 19.65
CA SER A 143 -13.25 -20.30 20.76
C SER A 143 -11.73 -20.25 20.92
N LEU A 144 -11.02 -21.38 20.76
CA LEU A 144 -9.56 -21.44 20.80
C LEU A 144 -8.94 -20.66 19.65
N VAL A 145 -9.49 -20.76 18.42
CA VAL A 145 -9.05 -19.98 17.27
C VAL A 145 -9.16 -18.48 17.56
N SER A 146 -10.32 -18.05 18.10
CA SER A 146 -10.54 -16.64 18.47
C SER A 146 -9.54 -16.15 19.53
N ALA A 147 -9.29 -16.96 20.57
CA ALA A 147 -8.33 -16.62 21.61
C ALA A 147 -6.90 -16.50 21.06
N ASN A 148 -6.47 -17.41 20.17
CA ASN A 148 -5.17 -17.35 19.51
C ASN A 148 -5.03 -16.11 18.62
N GLN A 149 -6.10 -15.73 17.92
CA GLN A 149 -6.10 -14.54 17.09
C GLN A 149 -5.92 -13.28 17.93
N ASN A 150 -6.63 -13.15 19.05
CA ASN A 150 -6.45 -12.03 19.98
C ASN A 150 -5.03 -11.97 20.55
N LEU A 151 -4.44 -13.12 20.87
CA LEU A 151 -3.04 -13.20 21.30
C LEU A 151 -2.08 -12.75 20.18
N SER A 152 -2.35 -13.12 18.94
CA SER A 152 -1.52 -12.70 17.80
C SER A 152 -1.55 -11.18 17.60
N PHE A 153 -2.67 -10.53 17.88
CA PHE A 153 -2.83 -9.08 17.80
C PHE A 153 -2.04 -8.31 18.88
N CYS A 154 -1.55 -8.97 19.92
CA CYS A 154 -0.64 -8.36 20.88
C CYS A 154 0.72 -8.00 20.25
N THR A 155 1.10 -8.64 19.15
CA THR A 155 2.25 -8.26 18.31
C THR A 155 1.74 -7.46 17.13
N VAL A 156 1.89 -6.16 17.20
CA VAL A 156 1.50 -5.25 16.10
C VAL A 156 2.58 -5.28 15.05
N THR A 157 2.23 -5.68 13.84
CA THR A 157 3.16 -5.83 12.71
C THR A 157 2.92 -4.79 11.63
N SER A 158 3.94 -4.56 10.79
CA SER A 158 3.81 -3.67 9.63
C SER A 158 2.91 -4.27 8.55
N PRO A 159 1.92 -3.52 8.04
CA PRO A 159 1.04 -3.96 6.97
C PRO A 159 1.71 -3.96 5.59
N SER A 160 2.77 -3.16 5.40
CA SER A 160 3.51 -3.01 4.14
C SER A 160 5.01 -2.85 4.37
N ASN A 161 5.76 -2.87 3.27
CA ASN A 161 7.15 -2.42 3.29
C ASN A 161 7.16 -0.88 3.29
N GLY A 162 8.07 -0.27 4.03
CA GLY A 162 8.13 1.18 4.06
C GLY A 162 8.96 1.73 5.21
N VAL A 163 8.76 3.01 5.50
CA VAL A 163 9.40 3.71 6.62
C VAL A 163 8.37 4.03 7.69
N VAL A 164 8.73 3.73 8.91
CA VAL A 164 7.91 3.97 10.10
C VAL A 164 7.95 5.46 10.45
N GLY A 165 6.80 6.04 10.71
CA GLY A 165 6.66 7.43 11.16
C GLY A 165 7.01 7.60 12.65
N THR A 166 6.45 8.65 13.24
CA THR A 166 6.63 8.97 14.67
C THR A 166 5.76 8.07 15.56
N PHE A 167 6.14 7.93 16.83
CA PHE A 167 5.42 7.17 17.84
C PHE A 167 4.76 8.10 18.87
N PRO A 168 3.44 8.36 18.75
CA PRO A 168 2.70 9.14 19.74
C PRO A 168 2.64 8.45 21.11
N TYR A 169 2.72 7.11 21.12
CA TYR A 169 2.66 6.29 22.33
C TYR A 169 4.02 5.68 22.67
N ARG A 170 4.34 5.65 23.95
CA ARG A 170 5.60 5.12 24.49
C ARG A 170 5.36 3.83 25.27
N ILE A 171 6.44 3.14 25.62
CA ILE A 171 6.38 1.98 26.51
C ILE A 171 5.64 2.38 27.81
N GLY A 172 4.69 1.56 28.24
CA GLY A 172 3.83 1.82 29.39
C GLY A 172 2.54 2.56 29.06
N SER A 173 2.34 3.05 27.83
CA SER A 173 1.08 3.65 27.42
C SER A 173 -0.01 2.58 27.24
N LEU A 174 -1.22 2.88 27.72
CA LEU A 174 -2.40 2.08 27.47
C LEU A 174 -2.94 2.41 26.06
N VAL A 175 -3.13 1.40 25.24
CA VAL A 175 -3.68 1.52 23.88
C VAL A 175 -4.89 0.63 23.72
N SER A 176 -5.77 0.99 22.79
CA SER A 176 -6.98 0.24 22.46
C SER A 176 -7.38 0.49 21.00
N PRO A 177 -8.27 -0.32 20.39
CA PRO A 177 -8.75 -0.09 19.03
C PRO A 177 -9.42 1.29 18.82
N SER A 178 -9.91 1.92 19.89
CA SER A 178 -10.62 3.21 19.86
C SER A 178 -9.73 4.42 20.11
N VAL A 179 -8.40 4.26 20.15
CA VAL A 179 -7.50 5.43 20.32
C VAL A 179 -7.63 6.41 19.15
N SER A 180 -7.60 7.72 19.47
CA SER A 180 -7.79 8.79 18.49
C SER A 180 -6.65 8.85 17.46
N GLN A 181 -5.42 8.58 17.89
CA GLN A 181 -4.23 8.59 17.04
C GLN A 181 -3.75 7.16 16.77
N PRO A 182 -3.22 6.87 15.57
CA PRO A 182 -2.58 5.59 15.29
C PRO A 182 -1.31 5.40 16.12
N LEU A 183 -0.87 4.17 16.31
CA LEU A 183 0.42 3.86 16.96
C LEU A 183 1.59 4.43 16.16
N THR A 184 1.49 4.36 14.86
CA THR A 184 2.41 4.96 13.88
C THR A 184 1.75 4.94 12.51
N THR A 185 2.44 5.54 11.54
CA THR A 185 2.11 5.42 10.11
C THR A 185 3.27 4.75 9.40
N VAL A 186 3.00 3.82 8.52
CA VAL A 186 4.01 3.21 7.64
C VAL A 186 3.81 3.78 6.24
N SER A 187 4.82 4.53 5.75
CA SER A 187 4.82 5.14 4.43
C SER A 187 5.59 4.27 3.46
N GLU A 188 4.94 3.81 2.40
CA GLU A 188 5.59 3.08 1.32
C GLU A 188 6.34 4.07 0.43
N ILE A 189 7.67 3.91 0.36
CA ILE A 189 8.57 4.84 -0.35
C ILE A 189 9.24 4.23 -1.59
N ASN A 190 8.95 2.96 -1.91
CA ASN A 190 9.54 2.30 -3.10
C ASN A 190 9.05 2.94 -4.39
N ASP A 191 7.76 3.25 -4.45
CA ASP A 191 7.14 4.00 -5.53
C ASP A 191 6.56 5.28 -4.95
N VAL A 192 6.74 6.38 -5.66
CA VAL A 192 6.22 7.69 -5.25
C VAL A 192 5.32 8.25 -6.34
N TYR A 193 4.21 8.84 -5.94
CA TYR A 193 3.39 9.65 -6.83
C TYR A 193 3.87 11.09 -6.82
N VAL A 194 4.04 11.63 -8.00
CA VAL A 194 4.39 13.02 -8.20
C VAL A 194 3.16 13.74 -8.76
N TYR A 195 2.50 14.52 -7.91
CA TYR A 195 1.33 15.29 -8.30
C TYR A 195 1.79 16.64 -8.85
N PHE A 196 1.43 16.94 -10.08
CA PHE A 196 1.67 18.23 -10.70
C PHE A 196 0.38 18.79 -11.31
N SER A 197 0.30 20.11 -11.40
CA SER A 197 -0.87 20.80 -11.95
C SER A 197 -0.53 21.41 -13.31
N MET A 198 -1.36 21.14 -14.28
CA MET A 198 -1.30 21.76 -15.61
C MET A 198 -2.35 22.86 -15.73
N THR A 199 -2.06 23.88 -16.51
CA THR A 199 -3.06 24.92 -16.82
C THR A 199 -4.10 24.40 -17.81
N GLU A 200 -5.32 24.92 -17.73
CA GLU A 200 -6.40 24.58 -18.68
C GLU A 200 -5.98 24.79 -20.13
N LYS A 201 -5.22 25.84 -20.40
CA LYS A 201 -4.69 26.15 -21.74
C LYS A 201 -3.77 25.05 -22.28
N GLU A 202 -2.95 24.45 -21.45
CA GLU A 202 -2.06 23.34 -21.82
C GLU A 202 -2.85 22.06 -22.02
N LEU A 203 -3.81 21.80 -21.14
CA LEU A 203 -4.73 20.67 -21.27
C LEU A 203 -5.51 20.74 -22.59
N LEU A 204 -6.04 21.91 -22.94
CA LEU A 204 -6.72 22.15 -24.21
C LEU A 204 -5.79 21.99 -25.43
N ARG A 205 -4.52 22.34 -25.32
CA ARG A 205 -3.54 22.08 -26.39
C ARG A 205 -3.35 20.58 -26.64
N LEU A 206 -3.29 19.78 -25.57
CA LEU A 206 -3.15 18.34 -25.67
C LEU A 206 -4.38 17.69 -26.29
N THR A 207 -5.57 18.07 -25.84
CA THR A 207 -6.84 17.51 -26.36
C THR A 207 -7.15 17.91 -27.79
N ARG A 208 -6.72 19.11 -28.25
CA ARG A 208 -6.87 19.55 -29.64
C ARG A 208 -6.01 18.78 -30.64
N ALA A 209 -4.96 18.09 -30.17
CA ALA A 209 -4.13 17.23 -31.03
C ALA A 209 -4.86 15.95 -31.50
N GLY A 210 -6.09 15.70 -31.01
CA GLY A 210 -6.96 14.59 -31.38
C GLY A 210 -6.81 13.36 -30.49
N GLY A 211 -7.92 12.70 -30.17
CA GLY A 211 -7.99 11.54 -29.28
C GLY A 211 -8.44 11.86 -27.85
N THR A 212 -8.54 10.84 -27.02
CA THR A 212 -8.88 11.00 -25.61
C THR A 212 -7.67 11.52 -24.81
N LEU A 213 -7.92 12.19 -23.69
CA LEU A 213 -6.85 12.68 -22.79
C LEU A 213 -5.88 11.55 -22.41
N LYS A 214 -6.42 10.37 -22.13
CA LYS A 214 -5.63 9.19 -21.77
C LYS A 214 -4.67 8.76 -22.88
N GLU A 215 -5.13 8.71 -24.12
CA GLU A 215 -4.29 8.37 -25.28
C GLU A 215 -3.18 9.41 -25.53
N GLN A 216 -3.44 10.68 -25.24
CA GLN A 216 -2.44 11.74 -25.36
C GLN A 216 -1.39 11.67 -24.25
N LEU A 217 -1.81 11.35 -23.02
CA LEU A 217 -0.89 11.18 -21.88
C LEU A 217 0.00 9.95 -22.07
N GLU A 218 -0.52 8.85 -22.62
CA GLU A 218 0.27 7.65 -22.95
C GLU A 218 1.35 7.90 -24.03
N LYS A 219 1.11 8.89 -24.92
CA LYS A 219 2.07 9.28 -25.97
C LYS A 219 3.08 10.33 -25.49
N MET A 220 2.91 10.89 -24.31
CA MET A 220 3.87 11.84 -23.76
C MET A 220 5.22 11.18 -23.50
N PRO A 221 6.33 11.93 -23.73
CA PRO A 221 7.64 11.46 -23.36
C PRO A 221 7.72 11.24 -21.83
N ALA A 222 8.64 10.38 -21.41
CA ALA A 222 8.90 10.17 -19.99
C ALA A 222 9.24 11.51 -19.30
N VAL A 223 8.66 11.70 -18.11
CA VAL A 223 8.90 12.91 -17.30
C VAL A 223 10.08 12.69 -16.37
N ARG A 224 10.85 13.74 -16.15
CA ARG A 224 11.97 13.74 -15.22
C ARG A 224 11.67 14.65 -14.05
N LEU A 225 12.00 14.19 -12.86
CA LEU A 225 11.83 14.96 -11.63
C LEU A 225 13.12 15.75 -11.36
N GLN A 226 13.00 17.07 -11.28
CA GLN A 226 14.07 17.94 -10.81
C GLN A 226 13.82 18.30 -9.35
N LEU A 227 14.79 18.03 -8.49
CA LEU A 227 14.73 18.34 -7.08
C LEU A 227 14.99 19.84 -6.83
N SER A 228 14.67 20.30 -5.63
CA SER A 228 14.82 21.72 -5.25
C SER A 228 16.28 22.23 -5.26
N ASP A 229 17.24 21.33 -5.21
CA ASP A 229 18.67 21.62 -5.33
C ASP A 229 19.16 21.72 -6.80
N GLY A 230 18.25 21.53 -7.77
CA GLY A 230 18.54 21.55 -9.21
C GLY A 230 19.02 20.21 -9.77
N THR A 231 19.19 19.18 -8.95
CA THR A 231 19.57 17.84 -9.43
C THR A 231 18.39 17.14 -10.06
N THR A 232 18.65 16.35 -11.11
CA THR A 232 17.61 15.54 -11.77
C THR A 232 17.63 14.14 -11.18
N TYR A 233 16.46 13.65 -10.78
CA TYR A 233 16.31 12.29 -10.29
C TYR A 233 16.58 11.28 -11.41
N GLN A 234 17.32 10.21 -11.10
CA GLN A 234 17.82 9.28 -12.12
C GLN A 234 16.71 8.42 -12.78
N SER A 235 15.61 8.19 -12.06
CA SER A 235 14.48 7.42 -12.60
C SER A 235 13.54 8.32 -13.37
N GLU A 236 13.07 7.85 -14.52
CA GLU A 236 12.04 8.49 -15.31
C GLU A 236 10.65 8.08 -14.81
N GLY A 237 9.74 9.04 -14.74
CA GLY A 237 8.35 8.83 -14.35
C GLY A 237 7.46 8.61 -15.57
N LYS A 238 6.40 7.78 -15.38
CA LYS A 238 5.30 7.64 -16.34
C LYS A 238 4.13 8.47 -15.85
N ILE A 239 3.48 9.18 -16.77
CA ILE A 239 2.26 9.93 -16.46
C ILE A 239 1.10 8.93 -16.42
N ASP A 240 0.35 8.96 -15.31
CA ASP A 240 -0.90 8.24 -15.13
C ASP A 240 -1.98 9.27 -14.74
N ALA A 241 -3.24 9.07 -15.22
CA ALA A 241 -4.35 9.99 -14.99
C ALA A 241 -5.66 9.22 -14.76
#